data_c93fe5db0f20fe2d58f15330410f60bf
#
_entry.id   c93fe5db0f20fe2d58f15330410f60bf
#
_cell.length_a   1.000
_cell.length_b   1.000
_cell.length_c   1.000
_cell.angle_alpha   90.00
_cell.angle_beta   90.00
_cell.angle_gamma   90.00
#
_symmetry.space_group_name_H-M   'P 1'
#
loop_
_entity.id
_entity.type
_entity.pdbx_description
1 polymer ?
#
loop_
_entity_poly.entity_id
_entity_poly.type
_entity_poly.pdbx_seq_one_letter_code
_entity_poly.pdbx_strand_id
1 'polypeptide(L)'
;LEALSPDADTTVVMSNPANLGPGATARLSEATTTAGRLVLLGVDNDHLDELGLPVRAFGGSAGDLVARCSSSIARDSDVVSVTESRYLVEDGASGVRTCFALPDPESLTGEPAPGGVYGSGMVELGGTATAPDVVLIGFGSSWSNEYIAENSNAGTAVRALGSSPRLVWYHPGAQDLALAGGEAPQDVWPALTGSALVILSVAIVALALVRGRRLGRLVSEPLPVVVRAIETTESRGRLYRRAGDPGRAAPVLRAAAAERVGGGLAVSPG
;
A
#
# COMPACT_ATOMS: atom_id res chain seq x y z
N LEU A 1 22.18 1.94 4.23
CA LEU A 1 23.45 1.34 3.76
C LEU A 1 24.66 1.84 4.57
N GLU A 2 24.73 3.09 5.00
CA GLU A 2 25.85 3.61 5.80
C GLU A 2 26.11 2.89 7.15
N ALA A 3 25.10 2.20 7.67
CA ALA A 3 25.22 1.39 8.89
C ALA A 3 25.68 -0.07 8.64
N LEU A 4 25.82 -0.47 7.38
CA LEU A 4 26.31 -1.79 6.98
C LEU A 4 27.84 -1.79 7.04
N SER A 5 28.38 -2.53 7.99
CA SER A 5 29.83 -2.83 8.05
C SER A 5 29.98 -4.36 8.13
N PRO A 6 29.65 -5.08 7.05
CA PRO A 6 29.79 -6.53 7.03
C PRO A 6 31.26 -6.90 6.98
N ASP A 7 31.56 -8.05 7.56
CA ASP A 7 32.87 -8.69 7.54
C ASP A 7 32.76 -10.08 6.86
N ALA A 8 33.85 -10.78 6.77
CA ALA A 8 33.92 -12.12 6.16
C ALA A 8 32.99 -13.15 6.86
N ASP A 9 32.60 -12.91 8.10
CA ASP A 9 31.67 -13.75 8.86
C ASP A 9 30.20 -13.27 8.74
N THR A 10 29.91 -12.42 7.75
CA THR A 10 28.58 -11.85 7.54
C THR A 10 27.99 -12.32 6.22
N THR A 11 26.78 -12.86 6.28
CA THR A 11 25.91 -13.01 5.11
C THR A 11 25.01 -11.79 4.99
N VAL A 12 25.05 -11.10 3.86
CA VAL A 12 24.13 -10.00 3.54
C VAL A 12 23.06 -10.53 2.58
N VAL A 13 21.80 -10.29 2.88
CA VAL A 13 20.66 -10.66 2.04
C VAL A 13 19.97 -9.40 1.57
N MET A 14 19.78 -9.26 0.28
CA MET A 14 18.99 -8.20 -0.32
C MET A 14 17.69 -8.79 -0.88
N SER A 15 16.57 -8.24 -0.45
CA SER A 15 15.21 -8.58 -0.94
C SER A 15 14.53 -7.33 -1.47
N ASN A 16 13.45 -7.50 -2.25
CA ASN A 16 12.68 -6.40 -2.84
C ASN A 16 13.52 -5.48 -3.77
N PRO A 17 14.18 -6.03 -4.79
CA PRO A 17 15.05 -5.26 -5.69
C PRO A 17 14.32 -4.13 -6.43
N ALA A 18 13.01 -4.25 -6.65
CA ALA A 18 12.21 -3.21 -7.30
C ALA A 18 12.29 -1.82 -6.63
N ASN A 19 12.68 -1.77 -5.35
CA ASN A 19 12.90 -0.53 -4.61
C ASN A 19 14.38 -0.11 -4.55
N LEU A 20 15.28 -0.83 -5.22
CA LEU A 20 16.70 -0.51 -5.26
C LEU A 20 17.00 0.25 -6.55
N GLY A 21 17.19 1.56 -6.46
CA GLY A 21 17.56 2.38 -7.62
C GLY A 21 19.05 2.20 -7.97
N PRO A 22 19.47 2.63 -9.19
CA PRO A 22 20.82 2.39 -9.71
C PRO A 22 21.94 2.83 -8.75
N GLY A 23 21.91 4.03 -8.23
CA GLY A 23 22.94 4.49 -7.28
C GLY A 23 22.92 3.76 -5.93
N ALA A 24 21.83 3.09 -5.56
CA ALA A 24 21.74 2.29 -4.36
C ALA A 24 22.34 0.88 -4.57
N THR A 25 22.24 0.33 -5.79
CA THR A 25 22.91 -0.91 -6.19
C THR A 25 24.42 -0.77 -6.12
N ALA A 26 24.97 0.29 -6.66
CA ALA A 26 26.41 0.58 -6.59
C ALA A 26 26.90 0.70 -5.14
N ARG A 27 26.13 1.38 -4.26
CA ARG A 27 26.45 1.49 -2.84
C ARG A 27 26.32 0.17 -2.09
N LEU A 28 25.34 -0.67 -2.47
CA LEU A 28 25.23 -2.02 -1.93
C LEU A 28 26.48 -2.85 -2.28
N SER A 29 26.91 -2.79 -3.55
CA SER A 29 28.13 -3.46 -4.01
C SER A 29 29.34 -3.02 -3.20
N GLU A 30 29.54 -1.72 -3.04
CA GLU A 30 30.65 -1.15 -2.27
C GLU A 30 30.58 -1.57 -0.78
N ALA A 31 29.41 -1.45 -0.16
CA ALA A 31 29.21 -1.77 1.25
C ALA A 31 29.36 -3.26 1.56
N THR A 32 29.23 -4.15 0.57
CA THR A 32 29.29 -5.60 0.76
C THR A 32 30.59 -6.25 0.31
N THR A 33 31.56 -5.46 -0.16
CA THR A 33 32.86 -5.98 -0.64
C THR A 33 33.61 -6.85 0.37
N THR A 34 33.43 -6.58 1.65
CA THR A 34 34.06 -7.32 2.76
C THR A 34 33.18 -8.43 3.35
N ALA A 35 31.94 -8.55 2.87
CA ALA A 35 31.03 -9.61 3.32
C ALA A 35 31.53 -10.98 2.88
N GLY A 36 31.26 -12.01 3.68
CA GLY A 36 31.54 -13.39 3.29
C GLY A 36 30.62 -13.86 2.17
N ARG A 37 29.37 -13.43 2.19
CA ARG A 37 28.35 -13.79 1.17
C ARG A 37 27.32 -12.69 0.96
N LEU A 38 26.95 -12.50 -0.31
CA LEU A 38 25.83 -11.65 -0.73
C LEU A 38 24.75 -12.51 -1.40
N VAL A 39 23.57 -12.57 -0.81
CA VAL A 39 22.40 -13.28 -1.34
C VAL A 39 21.44 -12.27 -1.94
N LEU A 40 21.14 -12.41 -3.22
CA LEU A 40 20.28 -11.51 -3.97
C LEU A 40 18.99 -12.24 -4.37
N LEU A 41 17.84 -11.74 -3.91
CA LEU A 41 16.53 -12.35 -4.19
C LEU A 41 15.83 -11.62 -5.32
N GLY A 42 15.58 -12.31 -6.44
CA GLY A 42 14.73 -11.83 -7.53
C GLY A 42 15.26 -10.59 -8.26
N VAL A 43 16.57 -10.41 -8.37
CA VAL A 43 17.18 -9.29 -9.10
C VAL A 43 16.97 -9.42 -10.60
N ASP A 44 16.79 -8.28 -11.26
CA ASP A 44 16.64 -8.15 -12.71
C ASP A 44 17.96 -7.80 -13.42
N ASN A 45 17.89 -7.61 -14.74
CA ASN A 45 19.07 -7.34 -15.55
C ASN A 45 19.75 -6.01 -15.21
N ASP A 46 18.99 -4.99 -14.86
CA ASP A 46 19.57 -3.66 -14.55
C ASP A 46 20.49 -3.76 -13.31
N HIS A 47 20.05 -4.48 -12.28
CA HIS A 47 20.87 -4.74 -11.10
C HIS A 47 22.08 -5.63 -11.40
N LEU A 48 21.90 -6.69 -12.23
CA LEU A 48 22.98 -7.58 -12.60
C LEU A 48 24.07 -6.87 -13.40
N ASP A 49 23.68 -6.02 -14.36
CA ASP A 49 24.59 -5.20 -15.16
C ASP A 49 25.36 -4.21 -14.28
N GLU A 50 24.67 -3.53 -13.34
CA GLU A 50 25.30 -2.57 -12.42
C GLU A 50 26.26 -3.23 -11.42
N LEU A 51 25.96 -4.46 -11.01
CA LEU A 51 26.86 -5.28 -10.17
C LEU A 51 28.00 -5.93 -10.97
N GLY A 52 27.98 -5.84 -12.30
CA GLY A 52 28.97 -6.44 -13.18
C GLY A 52 28.96 -7.97 -13.13
N LEU A 53 27.82 -8.58 -12.89
CA LEU A 53 27.69 -10.03 -12.81
C LEU A 53 27.44 -10.63 -14.21
N PRO A 54 28.16 -11.70 -14.61
CA PRO A 54 28.05 -12.31 -15.93
C PRO A 54 26.82 -13.22 -16.01
N VAL A 55 25.63 -12.67 -15.74
CA VAL A 55 24.38 -13.43 -15.63
C VAL A 55 23.23 -12.58 -16.16
N ARG A 56 22.32 -13.20 -16.89
CA ARG A 56 21.07 -12.59 -17.36
C ARG A 56 19.86 -13.17 -16.63
N ALA A 57 18.95 -12.30 -16.22
CA ALA A 57 17.69 -12.66 -15.61
C ALA A 57 16.55 -12.73 -16.63
N PHE A 58 15.70 -13.72 -16.48
CA PHE A 58 14.48 -13.92 -17.26
C PHE A 58 13.33 -14.26 -16.32
N GLY A 59 12.09 -14.12 -16.80
CA GLY A 59 10.92 -14.54 -16.03
C GLY A 59 11.00 -16.02 -15.66
N GLY A 60 10.58 -16.34 -14.45
CA GLY A 60 10.52 -17.71 -13.95
C GLY A 60 9.35 -18.50 -14.51
N SER A 61 9.09 -19.66 -13.92
CA SER A 61 7.93 -20.49 -14.21
C SER A 61 7.27 -20.95 -12.92
N ALA A 62 5.96 -21.19 -12.97
CA ALA A 62 5.26 -21.87 -11.89
C ALA A 62 5.57 -23.38 -11.95
N GLY A 63 5.88 -23.96 -10.81
CA GLY A 63 6.07 -25.41 -10.67
C GLY A 63 7.31 -25.77 -9.87
N ASP A 64 7.36 -27.01 -9.48
CA ASP A 64 8.43 -27.57 -8.66
C ASP A 64 9.71 -27.76 -9.47
N LEU A 65 10.83 -27.26 -8.94
CA LEU A 65 12.16 -27.44 -9.52
C LEU A 65 13.02 -28.29 -8.60
N VAL A 66 13.68 -29.28 -9.18
CA VAL A 66 14.66 -30.14 -8.49
C VAL A 66 16.05 -29.54 -8.65
N ALA A 67 16.83 -29.51 -7.57
CA ALA A 67 18.15 -28.88 -7.56
C ALA A 67 19.13 -29.49 -8.58
N ARG A 68 19.22 -30.82 -8.65
CA ARG A 68 20.15 -31.56 -9.51
C ARG A 68 21.59 -31.03 -9.45
N CYS A 69 21.98 -30.62 -8.28
CA CYS A 69 23.32 -30.13 -7.97
C CYS A 69 23.61 -30.36 -6.50
N SER A 70 24.87 -30.15 -6.11
CA SER A 70 25.27 -30.17 -4.71
C SER A 70 26.11 -28.95 -4.39
N SER A 71 25.65 -28.14 -3.43
CA SER A 71 26.32 -26.95 -2.98
C SER A 71 26.18 -26.77 -1.47
N SER A 72 26.67 -25.65 -0.92
CA SER A 72 26.43 -25.31 0.48
C SER A 72 24.95 -25.03 0.77
N ILE A 73 24.17 -24.63 -0.26
CA ILE A 73 22.78 -24.21 -0.14
C ILE A 73 21.81 -25.31 -0.59
N ALA A 74 22.10 -25.95 -1.71
CA ALA A 74 21.23 -26.94 -2.34
C ALA A 74 21.82 -28.34 -2.26
N ARG A 75 20.96 -29.33 -1.99
CA ARG A 75 21.23 -30.74 -2.11
C ARG A 75 20.62 -31.27 -3.38
N ASP A 76 21.19 -32.31 -3.97
CA ASP A 76 20.80 -32.85 -5.27
C ASP A 76 19.28 -33.15 -5.40
N SER A 77 18.66 -33.61 -4.31
CA SER A 77 17.24 -33.95 -4.25
C SER A 77 16.32 -32.82 -3.73
N ASP A 78 16.86 -31.65 -3.41
CA ASP A 78 16.03 -30.55 -2.94
C ASP A 78 15.06 -30.11 -4.04
N VAL A 79 13.86 -29.75 -3.62
CA VAL A 79 12.78 -29.25 -4.48
C VAL A 79 12.36 -27.89 -3.97
N VAL A 80 12.14 -26.92 -4.86
CA VAL A 80 11.56 -25.61 -4.56
C VAL A 80 10.27 -25.39 -5.36
N SER A 81 9.29 -24.71 -4.77
CA SER A 81 7.92 -24.72 -5.29
C SER A 81 7.62 -23.61 -6.29
N VAL A 82 8.20 -22.42 -6.10
CA VAL A 82 7.88 -21.22 -6.90
C VAL A 82 9.16 -20.56 -7.37
N THR A 83 9.26 -20.34 -8.68
CA THR A 83 10.40 -19.66 -9.27
C THR A 83 9.94 -18.42 -10.02
N GLU A 84 10.28 -17.24 -9.53
CA GLU A 84 9.89 -15.94 -10.11
C GLU A 84 10.84 -15.49 -11.20
N SER A 85 12.13 -15.81 -11.01
CA SER A 85 13.19 -15.47 -11.92
C SER A 85 14.07 -16.68 -12.20
N ARG A 86 14.61 -16.73 -13.37
CA ARG A 86 15.66 -17.69 -13.78
C ARG A 86 16.85 -16.91 -14.28
N TYR A 87 18.00 -17.49 -14.06
CA TYR A 87 19.28 -16.88 -14.39
C TYR A 87 20.04 -17.71 -15.40
N LEU A 88 20.47 -17.08 -16.48
CA LEU A 88 21.33 -17.66 -17.49
C LEU A 88 22.74 -17.08 -17.32
N VAL A 89 23.72 -17.95 -17.16
CA VAL A 89 25.13 -17.57 -17.05
C VAL A 89 25.68 -17.27 -18.44
N GLU A 90 26.39 -16.17 -18.58
CA GLU A 90 27.00 -15.77 -19.84
C GLU A 90 28.21 -16.66 -20.20
N ASP A 91 28.46 -16.83 -21.49
CA ASP A 91 29.55 -17.67 -21.97
C ASP A 91 30.91 -17.15 -21.48
N GLY A 92 31.76 -18.06 -21.01
CA GLY A 92 33.09 -17.73 -20.51
C GLY A 92 33.19 -17.39 -19.02
N ALA A 93 32.06 -17.32 -18.30
CA ALA A 93 32.08 -17.13 -16.86
C ALA A 93 32.70 -18.37 -16.16
N SER A 94 33.61 -18.15 -15.21
CA SER A 94 34.29 -19.19 -14.46
C SER A 94 33.94 -19.15 -12.99
N GLY A 95 34.05 -20.28 -12.28
CA GLY A 95 33.76 -20.35 -10.85
C GLY A 95 32.26 -20.25 -10.53
N VAL A 96 31.39 -20.53 -11.53
CA VAL A 96 29.95 -20.46 -11.40
C VAL A 96 29.35 -21.85 -11.17
N ARG A 97 28.41 -21.96 -10.26
CA ARG A 97 27.60 -23.15 -10.04
C ARG A 97 26.11 -22.80 -10.22
N THR A 98 25.40 -23.65 -10.94
CA THR A 98 23.97 -23.48 -11.19
C THR A 98 23.18 -24.64 -10.61
N CYS A 99 22.03 -24.34 -10.02
CA CYS A 99 21.11 -25.32 -9.43
C CYS A 99 19.67 -24.96 -9.77
N PHE A 100 18.76 -25.95 -9.68
CA PHE A 100 17.36 -25.78 -10.03
C PHE A 100 17.21 -25.35 -11.49
N ALA A 101 17.81 -26.14 -12.39
CA ALA A 101 17.74 -25.89 -13.81
C ALA A 101 16.29 -26.02 -14.32
N LEU A 102 15.84 -25.02 -15.04
CA LEU A 102 14.56 -25.07 -15.73
C LEU A 102 14.75 -25.76 -17.07
N PRO A 103 13.87 -26.73 -17.40
CA PRO A 103 13.84 -27.27 -18.74
C PRO A 103 13.44 -26.18 -19.75
N ASP A 104 13.95 -26.30 -20.95
CA ASP A 104 13.51 -25.47 -22.08
C ASP A 104 11.99 -25.62 -22.25
N PRO A 105 11.16 -24.59 -22.07
CA PRO A 105 9.83 -24.62 -22.63
C PRO A 105 10.04 -24.67 -24.15
N GLU A 106 9.55 -25.68 -24.85
CA GLU A 106 9.56 -25.74 -26.32
C GLU A 106 9.39 -24.32 -26.87
N SER A 107 10.48 -23.83 -27.45
CA SER A 107 10.61 -22.43 -27.83
C SER A 107 9.39 -22.03 -28.67
N LEU A 108 8.61 -21.09 -28.20
CA LEU A 108 7.58 -20.45 -29.02
C LEU A 108 8.15 -19.78 -30.28
N THR A 109 9.48 -19.75 -30.43
CA THR A 109 10.23 -19.19 -31.55
C THR A 109 10.99 -20.24 -32.35
N GLY A 110 11.01 -21.50 -31.93
CA GLY A 110 11.62 -22.62 -32.71
C GLY A 110 13.15 -22.68 -32.68
N GLU A 111 13.85 -21.82 -31.96
CA GLU A 111 15.30 -21.94 -31.77
C GLU A 111 15.62 -22.43 -30.35
N PRO A 112 16.19 -23.63 -30.21
CA PRO A 112 16.66 -24.11 -28.91
C PRO A 112 17.87 -23.29 -28.44
N ALA A 113 17.89 -22.91 -27.17
CA ALA A 113 19.10 -22.35 -26.59
C ALA A 113 20.24 -23.37 -26.61
N PRO A 114 21.48 -22.92 -26.76
CA PRO A 114 22.65 -23.79 -26.72
C PRO A 114 22.67 -24.60 -25.41
N GLY A 115 22.53 -25.89 -25.45
CA GLY A 115 22.60 -26.79 -24.31
C GLY A 115 21.26 -27.19 -23.66
N GLY A 116 20.10 -26.77 -24.19
CA GLY A 116 18.78 -27.24 -23.72
C GLY A 116 18.41 -26.85 -22.27
N VAL A 117 19.06 -25.87 -21.69
CA VAL A 117 18.76 -25.35 -20.35
C VAL A 117 18.47 -23.85 -20.43
N TYR A 118 17.26 -23.44 -20.10
CA TYR A 118 16.81 -22.05 -20.16
C TYR A 118 17.12 -21.24 -18.88
N GLY A 119 18.21 -21.54 -18.23
CA GLY A 119 18.63 -20.90 -17.00
C GLY A 119 18.30 -21.72 -15.76
N SER A 120 18.65 -21.19 -14.63
CA SER A 120 18.59 -21.86 -13.35
C SER A 120 17.91 -20.98 -12.32
N GLY A 121 17.17 -21.57 -11.38
CA GLY A 121 16.55 -20.86 -10.27
C GLY A 121 17.56 -20.35 -9.24
N MET A 122 18.79 -20.91 -9.24
CA MET A 122 19.87 -20.46 -8.36
C MET A 122 21.20 -20.45 -9.11
N VAL A 123 21.98 -19.40 -8.92
CA VAL A 123 23.35 -19.27 -9.42
C VAL A 123 24.26 -18.86 -8.27
N GLU A 124 25.34 -19.59 -8.04
CA GLU A 124 26.41 -19.24 -7.12
C GLU A 124 27.65 -18.81 -7.90
N LEU A 125 28.14 -17.61 -7.62
CA LEU A 125 29.40 -17.08 -8.15
C LEU A 125 30.40 -17.03 -7.00
N GLY A 126 31.53 -17.71 -7.17
CA GLY A 126 32.58 -17.73 -6.15
C GLY A 126 33.21 -16.35 -5.96
N GLY A 127 33.38 -15.96 -4.70
CA GLY A 127 34.01 -14.72 -4.34
C GLY A 127 35.50 -14.66 -4.71
N THR A 128 36.06 -13.48 -4.55
CA THR A 128 37.51 -13.22 -4.73
C THR A 128 38.04 -12.56 -3.46
N ALA A 129 39.30 -12.22 -3.47
CA ALA A 129 39.91 -11.49 -2.34
C ALA A 129 39.26 -10.09 -2.12
N THR A 130 38.53 -9.57 -3.12
CA THR A 130 37.94 -8.21 -3.13
C THR A 130 36.44 -8.20 -3.38
N ALA A 131 35.80 -9.37 -3.44
CA ALA A 131 34.35 -9.50 -3.65
C ALA A 131 33.80 -10.70 -2.90
N PRO A 132 32.61 -10.61 -2.34
CA PRO A 132 31.96 -11.71 -1.60
C PRO A 132 31.57 -12.86 -2.56
N ASP A 133 31.27 -14.03 -1.99
CA ASP A 133 30.49 -15.03 -2.70
C ASP A 133 29.11 -14.43 -3.03
N VAL A 134 28.68 -14.47 -4.27
CA VAL A 134 27.36 -13.98 -4.69
C VAL A 134 26.44 -15.15 -4.98
N VAL A 135 25.24 -15.12 -4.42
CA VAL A 135 24.18 -16.11 -4.65
C VAL A 135 22.95 -15.42 -5.18
N LEU A 136 22.55 -15.78 -6.39
CA LEU A 136 21.32 -15.32 -7.01
C LEU A 136 20.21 -16.35 -6.76
N ILE A 137 19.12 -15.93 -6.18
CA ILE A 137 17.95 -16.77 -5.89
C ILE A 137 16.74 -16.25 -6.67
N GLY A 138 16.23 -17.04 -7.58
CA GLY A 138 15.07 -16.74 -8.39
C GLY A 138 13.75 -17.28 -7.81
N PHE A 139 13.80 -17.97 -6.68
CA PHE A 139 12.66 -18.54 -5.98
C PHE A 139 12.46 -17.92 -4.58
N GLY A 140 12.67 -16.61 -4.48
CA GLY A 140 12.53 -15.87 -3.22
C GLY A 140 11.15 -16.02 -2.56
N SER A 141 10.07 -16.09 -3.33
CA SER A 141 8.72 -16.33 -2.83
C SER A 141 8.55 -17.69 -2.16
N SER A 142 9.34 -18.70 -2.55
CA SER A 142 9.33 -20.01 -1.87
C SER A 142 9.74 -19.90 -0.39
N TRP A 143 10.42 -18.82 -0.01
CA TRP A 143 10.83 -18.55 1.37
C TRP A 143 9.83 -17.69 2.14
N SER A 144 8.69 -17.34 1.52
CA SER A 144 7.60 -16.62 2.20
C SER A 144 6.84 -17.55 3.16
N ASN A 145 6.07 -16.94 4.08
CA ASN A 145 5.22 -17.70 5.02
C ASN A 145 4.19 -18.59 4.32
N GLU A 146 3.84 -18.29 3.07
CA GLU A 146 2.89 -19.07 2.29
C GLU A 146 3.47 -20.40 1.84
N TYR A 147 4.75 -20.42 1.42
CA TYR A 147 5.38 -21.57 0.79
C TYR A 147 6.53 -22.21 1.60
N ILE A 148 6.97 -21.59 2.68
CA ILE A 148 8.16 -22.02 3.44
C ILE A 148 8.06 -23.46 3.97
N ALA A 149 6.85 -23.93 4.26
CA ALA A 149 6.61 -25.27 4.77
C ALA A 149 6.53 -26.35 3.66
N GLU A 150 6.53 -25.94 2.40
CA GLU A 150 6.45 -26.85 1.26
C GLU A 150 7.84 -27.36 0.86
N ASN A 151 7.89 -28.59 0.33
CA ASN A 151 9.09 -29.18 -0.26
C ASN A 151 10.37 -28.94 0.58
N SER A 152 11.44 -28.47 -0.06
CA SER A 152 12.73 -28.14 0.59
C SER A 152 12.91 -26.64 0.82
N ASN A 153 11.85 -25.83 0.73
CA ASN A 153 11.93 -24.36 0.79
C ASN A 153 12.61 -23.89 2.08
N ALA A 154 12.17 -24.37 3.24
CA ALA A 154 12.77 -24.03 4.52
C ALA A 154 14.26 -24.47 4.61
N GLY A 155 14.55 -25.64 4.08
CA GLY A 155 15.92 -26.19 4.08
C GLY A 155 16.88 -25.34 3.26
N THR A 156 16.48 -24.90 2.07
CA THR A 156 17.27 -24.01 1.21
C THR A 156 17.44 -22.65 1.82
N ALA A 157 16.37 -22.07 2.41
CA ALA A 157 16.42 -20.79 3.11
C ALA A 157 17.41 -20.82 4.28
N VAL A 158 17.30 -21.80 5.17
CA VAL A 158 18.20 -21.90 6.34
C VAL A 158 19.65 -22.05 5.91
N ARG A 159 19.96 -22.83 4.88
CA ARG A 159 21.32 -23.00 4.41
C ARG A 159 21.89 -21.77 3.70
N ALA A 160 21.04 -21.04 2.94
CA ALA A 160 21.45 -19.80 2.29
C ALA A 160 21.73 -18.68 3.30
N LEU A 161 20.85 -18.53 4.27
CA LEU A 161 20.88 -17.45 5.25
C LEU A 161 21.80 -17.74 6.43
N GLY A 162 21.92 -18.98 6.83
CA GLY A 162 22.67 -19.42 8.00
C GLY A 162 24.12 -19.86 7.70
N SER A 163 24.69 -19.47 6.57
CA SER A 163 26.05 -19.85 6.18
C SER A 163 27.13 -19.15 7.01
N SER A 164 26.83 -18.02 7.61
CA SER A 164 27.72 -17.22 8.44
C SER A 164 27.11 -16.94 9.83
N PRO A 165 27.91 -16.66 10.84
CA PRO A 165 27.46 -16.37 12.21
C PRO A 165 26.58 -15.09 12.28
N ARG A 166 26.79 -14.15 11.35
CA ARG A 166 26.06 -12.90 11.28
C ARG A 166 25.22 -12.85 10.01
N LEU A 167 23.95 -12.44 10.15
CA LEU A 167 23.04 -12.20 9.05
C LEU A 167 22.61 -10.72 9.07
N VAL A 168 22.74 -10.06 7.92
CA VAL A 168 22.20 -8.72 7.70
C VAL A 168 21.17 -8.82 6.60
N TRP A 169 19.92 -8.47 6.90
CA TRP A 169 18.84 -8.44 5.93
C TRP A 169 18.58 -7.01 5.50
N TYR A 170 18.92 -6.69 4.27
CA TYR A 170 18.64 -5.42 3.65
C TYR A 170 17.38 -5.50 2.80
N HIS A 171 16.39 -4.72 3.16
CA HIS A 171 15.12 -4.61 2.45
C HIS A 171 14.96 -3.16 1.97
N PRO A 172 15.26 -2.86 0.67
CA PRO A 172 15.16 -1.52 0.12
C PRO A 172 13.76 -0.93 0.29
N GLY A 173 13.71 0.33 0.72
CA GLY A 173 12.47 1.09 0.84
C GLY A 173 12.38 2.19 -0.21
N ALA A 174 11.28 2.95 -0.19
CA ALA A 174 11.06 4.06 -1.14
C ALA A 174 12.19 5.12 -1.14
N GLN A 175 12.88 5.29 -0.03
CA GLN A 175 14.03 6.18 0.08
C GLN A 175 15.25 5.71 -0.72
N ASP A 176 15.39 4.41 -0.94
CA ASP A 176 16.51 3.83 -1.68
C ASP A 176 16.32 4.00 -3.19
N LEU A 177 15.09 4.18 -3.66
CA LEU A 177 14.78 4.61 -5.03
C LEU A 177 15.26 6.05 -5.30
N ALA A 178 15.15 6.93 -4.32
CA ALA A 178 15.49 8.34 -4.46
C ALA A 178 17.01 8.61 -4.44
N LEU A 179 17.81 7.65 -3.97
CA LEU A 179 19.27 7.82 -3.80
C LEU A 179 20.06 7.71 -5.11
N ALA A 180 19.40 7.50 -6.24
CA ALA A 180 20.03 7.31 -7.57
C ALA A 180 20.62 8.57 -8.22
N GLY A 181 20.81 9.69 -7.48
CA GLY A 181 21.40 10.91 -8.04
C GLY A 181 20.55 11.63 -9.10
N GLY A 182 19.40 11.11 -9.41
CA GLY A 182 18.32 11.78 -10.12
C GLY A 182 17.46 12.54 -9.12
N GLU A 183 16.81 13.61 -9.54
CA GLU A 183 15.74 14.24 -8.77
C GLU A 183 14.90 13.13 -8.13
N ALA A 184 14.70 13.24 -6.80
CA ALA A 184 13.77 12.33 -6.10
C ALA A 184 12.52 12.22 -6.98
N PRO A 185 12.01 11.02 -7.30
CA PRO A 185 10.83 10.92 -8.10
C PRO A 185 9.78 11.80 -7.43
N GLN A 186 9.44 12.93 -8.08
CA GLN A 186 8.41 13.86 -7.59
C GLN A 186 7.06 13.15 -7.51
N ASP A 187 7.01 11.97 -8.05
CA ASP A 187 5.85 11.06 -8.03
C ASP A 187 6.15 9.78 -7.24
N VAL A 188 6.31 9.90 -5.92
CA VAL A 188 6.14 8.76 -4.99
C VAL A 188 4.68 8.27 -4.99
N TRP A 189 3.82 9.02 -5.66
CA TRP A 189 2.42 8.67 -5.84
C TRP A 189 2.29 7.74 -7.04
N PRO A 190 1.68 6.55 -6.91
CA PRO A 190 1.42 5.69 -8.05
C PRO A 190 0.73 6.51 -9.17
N ALA A 191 1.08 6.27 -10.43
CA ALA A 191 0.52 7.00 -11.57
C ALA A 191 -1.02 7.08 -11.59
N LEU A 192 -1.67 6.15 -10.88
CA LEU A 192 -3.12 6.09 -10.71
C LEU A 192 -3.68 7.05 -9.64
N THR A 193 -2.85 7.64 -8.75
CA THR A 193 -3.36 8.50 -7.67
C THR A 193 -3.92 9.81 -8.19
N GLY A 194 -3.32 10.39 -9.23
CA GLY A 194 -3.86 11.57 -9.89
C GLY A 194 -5.27 11.31 -10.43
N SER A 195 -5.45 10.22 -11.15
CA SER A 195 -6.74 9.80 -11.69
C SER A 195 -7.74 9.46 -10.58
N ALA A 196 -7.29 8.78 -9.52
CA ALA A 196 -8.13 8.44 -8.37
C ALA A 196 -8.62 9.69 -7.62
N LEU A 197 -7.77 10.71 -7.44
CA LEU A 197 -8.15 11.97 -6.82
C LEU A 197 -9.15 12.76 -7.68
N VAL A 198 -9.00 12.75 -9.00
CA VAL A 198 -9.98 13.36 -9.91
C VAL A 198 -11.33 12.66 -9.79
N ILE A 199 -11.36 11.33 -9.85
CA ILE A 199 -12.59 10.54 -9.71
C ILE A 199 -13.25 10.80 -8.35
N LEU A 200 -12.47 10.79 -7.27
CA LEU A 200 -12.97 11.07 -5.92
C LEU A 200 -13.54 12.49 -5.82
N SER A 201 -12.86 13.48 -6.38
CA SER A 201 -13.34 14.87 -6.40
C SER A 201 -14.66 15.01 -7.16
N VAL A 202 -14.77 14.38 -8.33
CA VAL A 202 -16.02 14.35 -9.12
C VAL A 202 -17.13 13.65 -8.34
N ALA A 203 -16.83 12.53 -7.67
CA ALA A 203 -17.80 11.81 -6.85
C ALA A 203 -18.30 12.65 -5.67
N ILE A 204 -17.41 13.39 -4.99
CA ILE A 204 -17.77 14.28 -3.88
C ILE A 204 -18.67 15.42 -4.40
N VAL A 205 -18.32 16.05 -5.52
CA VAL A 205 -19.14 17.13 -6.12
C VAL A 205 -20.51 16.59 -6.54
N ALA A 206 -20.56 15.43 -7.20
CA ALA A 206 -21.80 14.79 -7.59
C ALA A 206 -22.69 14.47 -6.36
N LEU A 207 -22.07 13.91 -5.30
CA LEU A 207 -22.78 13.64 -4.05
C LEU A 207 -23.31 14.90 -3.40
N ALA A 208 -22.51 15.97 -3.36
CA ALA A 208 -22.92 17.27 -2.84
C ALA A 208 -24.10 17.87 -3.63
N LEU A 209 -24.08 17.76 -4.97
CA LEU A 209 -25.18 18.21 -5.82
C LEU A 209 -26.45 17.38 -5.60
N VAL A 210 -26.32 16.05 -5.47
CA VAL A 210 -27.47 15.16 -5.21
C VAL A 210 -28.04 15.42 -3.82
N ARG A 211 -27.18 15.60 -2.80
CA ARG A 211 -27.63 15.93 -1.44
C ARG A 211 -28.15 17.35 -1.34
N GLY A 212 -27.52 18.32 -2.02
CA GLY A 212 -27.93 19.71 -2.06
C GLY A 212 -29.28 19.91 -2.76
N ARG A 213 -29.63 19.06 -3.72
CA ARG A 213 -30.96 19.06 -4.37
C ARG A 213 -32.10 18.72 -3.39
N ARG A 214 -31.80 18.13 -2.25
CA ARG A 214 -32.76 17.85 -1.17
C ARG A 214 -33.04 19.04 -0.25
N LEU A 215 -32.30 20.11 -0.37
CA LEU A 215 -32.65 21.39 0.22
C LEU A 215 -33.69 22.03 -0.70
N GLY A 216 -34.90 21.46 -0.68
CA GLY A 216 -36.08 22.13 -1.23
C GLY A 216 -36.20 23.52 -0.62
N ARG A 217 -36.85 24.47 -1.32
CA ARG A 217 -37.20 25.78 -0.79
C ARG A 217 -37.55 25.62 0.69
N LEU A 218 -36.94 26.43 1.55
CA LEU A 218 -37.39 26.62 2.93
C LEU A 218 -38.88 27.07 2.80
N VAL A 219 -39.78 26.12 2.93
CA VAL A 219 -41.17 26.43 3.12
C VAL A 219 -41.23 27.01 4.51
N SER A 220 -41.36 28.36 4.59
CA SER A 220 -41.83 28.97 5.81
C SER A 220 -43.24 28.42 6.03
N GLU A 221 -43.40 27.45 6.92
CA GLU A 221 -44.71 27.02 7.37
C GLU A 221 -45.43 28.27 7.86
N PRO A 222 -46.54 28.69 7.23
CA PRO A 222 -47.41 29.70 7.86
C PRO A 222 -47.83 29.07 9.20
N LEU A 223 -47.60 29.78 10.29
CA LEU A 223 -48.06 29.35 11.58
C LEU A 223 -49.54 28.96 11.50
N PRO A 224 -49.89 27.69 11.83
CA PRO A 224 -51.20 27.15 11.44
C PRO A 224 -52.40 27.71 12.19
N VAL A 225 -52.19 28.69 13.04
CA VAL A 225 -53.31 29.26 13.79
C VAL A 225 -53.12 30.77 13.98
N VAL A 226 -53.70 31.56 13.12
CA VAL A 226 -54.11 32.91 13.46
C VAL A 226 -55.38 32.78 14.31
N VAL A 227 -55.19 32.66 15.63
CA VAL A 227 -56.33 32.70 16.57
C VAL A 227 -56.95 34.06 16.40
N ARG A 228 -58.15 34.11 15.83
CA ARG A 228 -58.85 35.41 15.69
C ARG A 228 -59.06 35.96 17.11
N ALA A 229 -58.79 37.25 17.31
CA ALA A 229 -58.94 37.91 18.62
C ALA A 229 -60.31 37.66 19.25
N ILE A 230 -61.32 37.42 18.44
CA ILE A 230 -62.66 37.06 18.87
C ILE A 230 -62.73 35.71 19.61
N GLU A 231 -61.96 34.71 19.22
CA GLU A 231 -61.98 33.38 19.87
C GLU A 231 -61.38 33.44 21.28
N THR A 232 -60.35 34.27 21.47
CA THR A 232 -59.76 34.48 22.81
C THR A 232 -60.78 35.21 23.74
N THR A 233 -61.54 36.12 23.18
CA THR A 233 -62.59 36.85 23.92
C THR A 233 -63.76 35.93 24.27
N GLU A 234 -64.23 35.12 23.34
CA GLU A 234 -65.26 34.13 23.62
C GLU A 234 -64.83 33.08 24.63
N SER A 235 -63.60 32.56 24.56
CA SER A 235 -63.11 31.57 25.50
C SER A 235 -62.97 32.15 26.93
N ARG A 236 -62.49 33.39 27.03
CA ARG A 236 -62.53 34.14 28.34
C ARG A 236 -63.96 34.36 28.85
N GLY A 237 -64.90 34.72 27.97
CA GLY A 237 -66.30 34.87 28.32
C GLY A 237 -66.92 33.55 28.85
N ARG A 238 -66.61 32.45 28.24
CA ARG A 238 -67.05 31.10 28.68
C ARG A 238 -66.45 30.72 30.04
N LEU A 239 -65.16 31.05 30.24
CA LEU A 239 -64.49 30.80 31.53
C LEU A 239 -65.09 31.63 32.68
N TYR A 240 -65.36 32.91 32.50
CA TYR A 240 -66.06 33.75 33.49
C TYR A 240 -67.46 33.27 33.81
N ARG A 241 -68.18 32.79 32.79
CA ARG A 241 -69.53 32.24 32.97
C ARG A 241 -69.47 30.91 33.76
N ARG A 242 -68.49 30.08 33.52
CA ARG A 242 -68.28 28.79 34.22
C ARG A 242 -67.84 29.01 35.65
N ALA A 243 -67.04 30.02 35.92
CA ALA A 243 -66.56 30.37 37.25
C ALA A 243 -67.65 30.97 38.16
N GLY A 244 -68.78 31.40 37.62
CA GLY A 244 -69.89 31.93 38.38
C GLY A 244 -69.56 33.16 39.23
N ASP A 245 -68.48 33.92 38.93
CA ASP A 245 -68.00 35.03 39.70
C ASP A 245 -68.25 36.40 38.99
N PRO A 246 -69.42 36.93 39.11
CA PRO A 246 -69.77 38.22 38.51
C PRO A 246 -68.99 39.43 39.16
N GLY A 247 -68.57 39.24 40.43
CA GLY A 247 -67.79 40.29 41.14
C GLY A 247 -66.43 40.53 40.47
N ARG A 248 -65.83 39.53 39.90
CA ARG A 248 -64.54 39.68 39.22
C ARG A 248 -64.64 40.08 37.76
N ALA A 249 -65.74 39.74 37.12
CA ALA A 249 -65.97 40.12 35.72
C ALA A 249 -66.44 41.57 35.54
N ALA A 250 -67.22 42.06 36.46
CA ALA A 250 -67.86 43.40 36.41
C ALA A 250 -66.81 44.55 36.37
N PRO A 251 -65.76 44.58 37.19
CA PRO A 251 -64.77 45.67 37.11
C PRO A 251 -64.00 45.70 35.82
N VAL A 252 -63.64 44.47 35.25
CA VAL A 252 -62.90 44.37 33.98
C VAL A 252 -63.77 44.89 32.84
N LEU A 253 -65.05 44.56 32.80
CA LEU A 253 -65.96 45.04 31.77
C LEU A 253 -66.25 46.55 31.90
N ARG A 254 -66.32 47.09 33.14
CA ARG A 254 -66.48 48.54 33.35
C ARG A 254 -65.23 49.28 32.87
N ALA A 255 -64.02 48.79 33.18
CA ALA A 255 -62.80 49.40 32.72
C ALA A 255 -62.70 49.43 31.19
N ALA A 256 -62.98 48.32 30.54
CA ALA A 256 -62.97 48.23 29.08
C ALA A 256 -64.08 49.10 28.42
N ALA A 257 -65.23 49.25 29.06
CA ALA A 257 -66.28 50.13 28.59
C ALA A 257 -65.90 51.59 28.72
N ALA A 258 -65.30 51.97 29.90
CA ALA A 258 -64.78 53.35 30.15
C ALA A 258 -63.72 53.77 29.14
N GLU A 259 -62.75 52.88 28.81
CA GLU A 259 -61.74 53.12 27.79
C GLU A 259 -62.35 53.33 26.39
N ARG A 260 -63.35 52.54 26.04
CA ARG A 260 -64.03 52.72 24.73
C ARG A 260 -64.77 54.02 24.66
N VAL A 261 -65.47 54.36 25.69
CA VAL A 261 -66.24 55.63 25.77
C VAL A 261 -65.27 56.80 25.80
N GLY A 262 -64.27 56.71 26.63
CA GLY A 262 -63.25 57.78 26.75
C GLY A 262 -62.46 57.99 25.46
N GLY A 263 -62.09 56.92 24.74
CA GLY A 263 -61.43 56.99 23.46
C GLY A 263 -62.34 57.56 22.34
N GLY A 264 -63.65 57.30 22.41
CA GLY A 264 -64.62 57.86 21.47
C GLY A 264 -64.96 59.40 21.75
N LEU A 265 -64.70 59.84 22.96
CA LEU A 265 -64.97 61.26 23.37
C LEU A 265 -63.68 62.10 23.41
N ALA A 266 -62.54 61.54 22.97
CA ALA A 266 -61.25 62.23 23.08
C ALA A 266 -60.87 62.82 24.44
N VAL A 267 -61.36 62.19 25.51
CA VAL A 267 -61.03 62.59 26.89
C VAL A 267 -59.84 61.74 27.36
N SER A 268 -58.75 62.44 27.68
CA SER A 268 -57.56 61.75 28.26
C SER A 268 -57.93 61.21 29.63
N PRO A 269 -57.63 59.96 29.96
CA PRO A 269 -57.79 59.44 31.33
C PRO A 269 -56.81 60.17 32.23
N GLY A 270 -57.33 60.83 33.27
CA GLY A 270 -56.55 61.43 34.35
C GLY A 270 -56.03 60.36 35.34
#